data_01058ebf3a725415836093f46b6e6122
#
_entry.id   01058ebf3a725415836093f46b6e6122
#
_cell.length_a   1.000
_cell.length_b   1.000
_cell.length_c   1.000
_cell.angle_alpha   90.00
_cell.angle_beta   90.00
_cell.angle_gamma   90.00
#
_symmetry.space_group_name_H-M   'P 1'
#
loop_
_entity.id
_entity.type
_entity.pdbx_description
1 polymer ?
#
loop_
_entity_poly.entity_id
_entity_poly.type
_entity_poly.pdbx_seq_one_letter_code
_entity_poly.pdbx_strand_id
1 'polypeptide(L)'
;MKEPSRRNSNIVPNIAISAIFVCWTIIILPMTLCIAALHMVFPGAMSAANRRYIWLYGRSTLFFLLLLLPVRIRNAHMALEYPGSVVVCNHQSFLDIYLLAAQDQANVCLITKSWPFRLLFFFAPTMRSAEYIDAESLTAEQVEEQCLDRLRSGATLVVFPEGSRTRTGSL
;
A
#
# COMPACT_ATOMS: atom_id res chain seq x y z
N MET A 1 -16.61 39.13 -12.96
CA MET A 1 -15.25 38.58 -13.05
C MET A 1 -15.36 37.07 -13.03
N LYS A 2 -15.05 36.39 -14.17
CA LYS A 2 -15.06 34.91 -14.23
C LYS A 2 -13.76 34.42 -13.57
N GLU A 3 -13.87 33.58 -12.54
CA GLU A 3 -12.71 32.85 -12.01
C GLU A 3 -12.03 32.03 -13.13
N PRO A 4 -10.71 32.09 -13.26
CA PRO A 4 -10.02 31.25 -14.24
C PRO A 4 -10.17 29.80 -13.82
N SER A 5 -10.61 28.95 -14.74
CA SER A 5 -10.82 27.53 -14.61
C SER A 5 -9.58 26.85 -14.01
N ARG A 6 -9.65 26.43 -12.74
CA ARG A 6 -8.64 25.63 -12.01
C ARG A 6 -8.37 24.24 -12.64
N ARG A 7 -9.09 23.92 -13.72
CA ARG A 7 -9.06 22.56 -14.31
C ARG A 7 -7.78 22.24 -15.08
N ASN A 8 -7.09 23.24 -15.66
CA ASN A 8 -5.90 23.02 -16.50
C ASN A 8 -4.56 23.04 -15.75
N SER A 9 -4.49 23.61 -14.55
CA SER A 9 -3.22 23.73 -13.81
C SER A 9 -2.67 22.41 -13.26
N ASN A 10 -3.48 21.35 -13.20
CA ASN A 10 -3.11 20.07 -12.59
C ASN A 10 -2.76 18.97 -13.61
N ILE A 11 -2.89 19.22 -14.91
CA ILE A 11 -2.68 18.18 -15.94
C ILE A 11 -1.21 17.78 -16.03
N VAL A 12 -0.31 18.77 -16.12
CA VAL A 12 1.14 18.51 -16.28
C VAL A 12 1.73 17.76 -15.06
N PRO A 13 1.51 18.19 -13.80
CA PRO A 13 1.99 17.44 -12.66
C PRO A 13 1.37 16.04 -12.58
N ASN A 14 0.10 15.85 -12.91
CA ASN A 14 -0.51 14.53 -12.90
C ASN A 14 0.10 13.58 -13.95
N ILE A 15 0.41 14.08 -15.14
CA ILE A 15 1.10 13.30 -16.19
C ILE A 15 2.51 12.93 -15.73
N ALA A 16 3.25 13.87 -15.17
CA ALA A 16 4.61 13.62 -14.67
C ALA A 16 4.63 12.58 -13.55
N ILE A 17 3.70 12.68 -12.59
CA ILE A 17 3.54 11.71 -11.50
C ILE A 17 3.22 10.32 -12.05
N SER A 18 2.27 10.25 -12.99
CA SER A 18 1.88 8.98 -13.62
C SER A 18 3.04 8.37 -14.40
N ALA A 19 3.79 9.18 -15.17
CA ALA A 19 4.94 8.72 -15.93
C ALA A 19 6.03 8.16 -15.01
N ILE A 20 6.37 8.85 -13.92
CA ILE A 20 7.35 8.37 -12.94
C ILE A 20 6.88 7.07 -12.30
N PHE A 21 5.62 7.01 -11.89
CA PHE A 21 5.05 5.80 -11.32
C PHE A 21 5.16 4.60 -12.27
N VAL A 22 4.80 4.79 -13.54
CA VAL A 22 4.88 3.74 -14.57
C VAL A 22 6.34 3.34 -14.83
N CYS A 23 7.23 4.30 -15.06
CA CYS A 23 8.65 4.02 -15.30
C CYS A 23 9.29 3.28 -14.11
N TRP A 24 9.01 3.73 -12.89
CA TRP A 24 9.51 3.09 -11.67
C TRP A 24 8.98 1.67 -11.52
N THR A 25 7.69 1.46 -11.77
CA THR A 25 7.08 0.13 -11.74
C THR A 25 7.73 -0.81 -12.76
N ILE A 26 8.00 -0.34 -13.97
CA ILE A 26 8.70 -1.12 -15.01
C ILE A 26 10.12 -1.50 -14.56
N ILE A 27 10.85 -0.58 -13.95
CA ILE A 27 12.23 -0.84 -13.46
C ILE A 27 12.24 -1.93 -12.39
N ILE A 28 11.27 -1.95 -11.49
CA ILE A 28 11.23 -2.93 -10.40
C ILE A 28 10.49 -4.22 -10.76
N LEU A 29 9.80 -4.27 -11.90
CA LEU A 29 9.02 -5.44 -12.33
C LEU A 29 9.84 -6.75 -12.36
N PRO A 30 11.10 -6.79 -12.85
CA PRO A 30 11.89 -8.01 -12.81
C PRO A 30 12.10 -8.54 -11.38
N MET A 31 12.35 -7.64 -10.42
CA MET A 31 12.48 -8.01 -9.00
C MET A 31 11.16 -8.58 -8.47
N THR A 32 10.04 -7.96 -8.81
CA THR A 32 8.70 -8.43 -8.42
C THR A 32 8.45 -9.85 -8.93
N LEU A 33 8.81 -10.14 -10.20
CA LEU A 33 8.67 -11.46 -10.80
C LEU A 33 9.60 -12.49 -10.15
N CYS A 34 10.84 -12.13 -9.82
CA CYS A 34 11.77 -13.00 -9.09
C CYS A 34 11.23 -13.35 -7.70
N ILE A 35 10.69 -12.38 -6.96
CA ILE A 35 10.10 -12.60 -5.64
C ILE A 35 8.88 -13.51 -5.75
N ALA A 36 8.01 -13.30 -6.74
CA ALA A 36 6.86 -14.17 -6.99
C ALA A 36 7.28 -15.61 -7.31
N ALA A 37 8.32 -15.80 -8.11
CA ALA A 37 8.86 -17.12 -8.43
C ALA A 37 9.46 -17.80 -7.19
N LEU A 38 10.24 -17.09 -6.39
CA LEU A 38 10.79 -17.61 -5.12
C LEU A 38 9.70 -18.01 -4.13
N HIS A 39 8.61 -17.25 -4.08
CA HIS A 39 7.48 -17.60 -3.23
C HIS A 39 6.82 -18.93 -3.63
N MET A 40 6.74 -19.24 -4.92
CA MET A 40 6.21 -20.54 -5.37
C MET A 40 7.05 -21.72 -4.87
N VAL A 41 8.36 -21.53 -4.66
CA VAL A 41 9.27 -22.56 -4.17
C VAL A 41 9.34 -22.59 -2.63
N PHE A 42 9.26 -21.43 -1.96
CA PHE A 42 9.41 -21.26 -0.53
C PHE A 42 8.26 -20.44 0.10
N PRO A 43 7.02 -20.91 0.09
CA PRO A 43 5.86 -20.08 0.46
C PRO A 43 5.88 -19.59 1.91
N GLY A 44 6.30 -20.44 2.87
CA GLY A 44 6.25 -20.10 4.30
C GLY A 44 7.33 -19.12 4.79
N ALA A 45 8.49 -19.09 4.10
CA ALA A 45 9.64 -18.30 4.55
C ALA A 45 9.65 -16.86 4.02
N MET A 46 8.79 -16.55 3.04
CA MET A 46 8.92 -15.33 2.23
C MET A 46 7.96 -14.21 2.61
N SER A 47 6.95 -14.45 3.45
CA SER A 47 5.88 -13.45 3.70
C SER A 47 6.40 -12.14 4.31
N ALA A 48 7.23 -12.21 5.34
CA ALA A 48 7.82 -11.02 5.95
C ALA A 48 8.80 -10.31 5.00
N ALA A 49 9.58 -11.07 4.22
CA ALA A 49 10.48 -10.52 3.20
C ALA A 49 9.69 -9.79 2.10
N ASN A 50 8.55 -10.35 1.69
CA ASN A 50 7.68 -9.73 0.70
C ASN A 50 7.00 -8.48 1.23
N ARG A 51 6.57 -8.45 2.50
CA ARG A 51 6.08 -7.22 3.13
C ARG A 51 7.16 -6.14 3.17
N ARG A 52 8.39 -6.49 3.52
CA ARG A 52 9.53 -5.57 3.48
C ARG A 52 9.83 -5.07 2.06
N TYR A 53 9.73 -5.93 1.06
CA TYR A 53 9.89 -5.53 -0.34
C TYR A 53 8.82 -4.53 -0.78
N ILE A 54 7.54 -4.79 -0.45
CA ILE A 54 6.44 -3.87 -0.75
C ILE A 54 6.66 -2.52 -0.03
N TRP A 55 7.12 -2.55 1.22
CA TRP A 55 7.46 -1.34 1.97
C TRP A 55 8.59 -0.56 1.29
N LEU A 56 9.68 -1.21 0.86
CA LEU A 56 10.77 -0.57 0.14
C LEU A 56 10.30 0.03 -1.19
N TYR A 57 9.44 -0.67 -1.92
CA TYR A 57 8.80 -0.14 -3.12
C TYR A 57 7.97 1.11 -2.82
N GLY A 58 7.14 1.05 -1.81
CA GLY A 58 6.33 2.18 -1.37
C GLY A 58 7.19 3.38 -0.96
N ARG A 59 8.25 3.14 -0.18
CA ARG A 59 9.18 4.17 0.29
C ARG A 59 9.96 4.84 -0.85
N SER A 60 10.42 4.05 -1.81
CA SER A 60 11.11 4.60 -3.00
C SER A 60 10.16 5.38 -3.90
N THR A 61 8.93 4.90 -4.08
CA THR A 61 7.90 5.63 -4.82
C THR A 61 7.56 6.95 -4.12
N LEU A 62 7.40 6.92 -2.80
CA LEU A 62 7.16 8.12 -1.99
C LEU A 62 8.29 9.13 -2.12
N PHE A 63 9.54 8.68 -2.12
CA PHE A 63 10.71 9.56 -2.33
C PHE A 63 10.59 10.34 -3.64
N PHE A 64 10.28 9.68 -4.75
CA PHE A 64 10.07 10.37 -6.05
C PHE A 64 8.85 11.30 -6.03
N LEU A 65 7.76 10.91 -5.37
CA LEU A 65 6.58 11.77 -5.23
C LEU A 65 6.89 13.04 -4.44
N LEU A 66 7.67 12.95 -3.37
CA LEU A 66 8.07 14.10 -2.55
C LEU A 66 9.00 15.08 -3.28
N LEU A 67 9.76 14.62 -4.28
CA LEU A 67 10.55 15.49 -5.14
C LEU A 67 9.67 16.37 -6.06
N LEU A 68 8.48 15.89 -6.40
CA LEU A 68 7.57 16.54 -7.36
C LEU A 68 6.43 17.30 -6.69
N LEU A 69 6.02 16.86 -5.51
CA LEU A 69 4.86 17.40 -4.82
C LEU A 69 5.31 18.12 -3.55
N PRO A 70 4.75 19.31 -3.29
CA PRO A 70 5.01 20.06 -2.04
C PRO A 70 4.28 19.44 -0.84
N VAL A 71 4.49 18.12 -0.62
CA VAL A 71 3.87 17.39 0.49
C VAL A 71 4.76 17.46 1.72
N ARG A 72 4.17 17.72 2.88
CA ARG A 72 4.84 17.65 4.18
C ARG A 72 4.24 16.52 4.99
N ILE A 73 5.06 15.54 5.34
CA ILE A 73 4.68 14.46 6.25
C ILE A 73 4.97 14.93 7.68
N ARG A 74 3.97 14.89 8.54
CA ARG A 74 4.09 15.24 9.96
C ARG A 74 3.87 13.98 10.80
N ASN A 75 4.62 13.87 11.91
CA ASN A 75 4.50 12.79 12.89
C ASN A 75 4.61 11.36 12.27
N ALA A 76 5.44 11.21 11.24
CA ALA A 76 5.60 9.94 10.53
C ALA A 76 6.00 8.77 11.45
N HIS A 77 6.70 9.04 12.54
CA HIS A 77 7.24 8.05 13.49
C HIS A 77 6.26 7.62 14.59
N MET A 78 5.07 8.23 14.68
CA MET A 78 4.15 7.96 15.82
C MET A 78 3.13 6.83 15.57
N ALA A 79 2.90 6.45 14.31
CA ALA A 79 1.73 5.66 13.98
C ALA A 79 1.93 4.14 14.03
N LEU A 80 3.15 3.63 13.89
CA LEU A 80 3.41 2.19 13.73
C LEU A 80 4.52 1.67 14.67
N GLU A 81 4.63 2.21 15.88
CA GLU A 81 5.70 1.86 16.83
C GLU A 81 5.57 0.45 17.43
N TYR A 82 4.38 -0.17 17.34
CA TYR A 82 4.08 -1.42 18.03
C TYR A 82 3.89 -2.58 17.05
N PRO A 83 4.84 -3.52 16.94
CA PRO A 83 4.63 -4.77 16.20
C PRO A 83 3.42 -5.55 16.78
N GLY A 84 2.67 -6.22 15.89
CA GLY A 84 1.49 -6.98 16.31
C GLY A 84 0.29 -6.10 16.70
N SER A 85 0.22 -4.87 16.19
CA SER A 85 -0.88 -3.94 16.44
C SER A 85 -1.83 -3.82 15.24
N VAL A 86 -3.02 -3.27 15.50
CA VAL A 86 -3.98 -2.90 14.46
C VAL A 86 -4.00 -1.39 14.32
N VAL A 87 -3.72 -0.90 13.13
CA VAL A 87 -3.74 0.53 12.78
C VAL A 87 -4.96 0.81 11.91
N VAL A 88 -5.79 1.71 12.38
CA VAL A 88 -7.00 2.16 11.67
C VAL A 88 -6.69 3.52 11.04
N CYS A 89 -6.85 3.62 9.73
CA CYS A 89 -6.58 4.83 8.97
C CYS A 89 -7.83 5.27 8.21
N ASN A 90 -8.04 6.58 8.09
CA ASN A 90 -8.99 7.12 7.13
C ASN A 90 -8.41 7.03 5.70
N HIS A 91 -9.28 6.85 4.70
CA HIS A 91 -8.89 6.69 3.30
C HIS A 91 -9.35 7.85 2.45
N GLN A 92 -8.44 8.78 2.15
CA GLN A 92 -8.74 10.01 1.40
C GLN A 92 -8.09 10.03 0.02
N SER A 93 -6.97 9.34 -0.16
CA SER A 93 -6.17 9.42 -1.37
C SER A 93 -5.58 8.07 -1.77
N PHE A 94 -5.28 7.91 -3.05
CA PHE A 94 -4.43 6.80 -3.51
C PHE A 94 -3.01 6.85 -2.89
N LEU A 95 -2.58 8.03 -2.47
CA LEU A 95 -1.27 8.23 -1.84
C LEU A 95 -1.19 7.65 -0.43
N ASP A 96 -2.32 7.36 0.22
CA ASP A 96 -2.34 6.85 1.61
C ASP A 96 -1.52 5.57 1.75
N ILE A 97 -1.57 4.68 0.74
CA ILE A 97 -0.79 3.43 0.72
C ILE A 97 0.73 3.72 0.73
N TYR A 98 1.16 4.75 0.00
CA TYR A 98 2.58 5.15 -0.04
C TYR A 98 3.00 5.89 1.22
N LEU A 99 2.08 6.64 1.85
CA LEU A 99 2.33 7.32 3.12
C LEU A 99 2.54 6.33 4.27
N LEU A 100 1.97 5.12 4.20
CA LEU A 100 2.29 4.04 5.13
C LEU A 100 3.77 3.66 5.06
N ALA A 101 4.39 3.74 3.88
CA ALA A 101 5.82 3.46 3.70
C ALA A 101 6.74 4.58 4.25
N ALA A 102 6.20 5.73 4.65
CA ALA A 102 6.95 6.73 5.41
C ALA A 102 7.21 6.29 6.85
N GLN A 103 6.44 5.33 7.35
CA GLN A 103 6.62 4.74 8.68
C GLN A 103 7.82 3.81 8.68
N ASP A 104 8.48 3.66 9.82
CA ASP A 104 9.66 2.79 9.96
C ASP A 104 9.29 1.31 10.19
N GLN A 105 8.02 0.96 10.11
CA GLN A 105 7.53 -0.40 10.22
C GLN A 105 7.38 -1.05 8.84
N ALA A 106 8.26 -1.99 8.53
CA ALA A 106 8.25 -2.72 7.27
C ALA A 106 7.36 -3.98 7.27
N ASN A 107 7.00 -4.51 8.45
CA ASN A 107 6.18 -5.71 8.59
C ASN A 107 4.69 -5.36 8.67
N VAL A 108 4.18 -4.72 7.60
CA VAL A 108 2.78 -4.26 7.51
C VAL A 108 1.98 -5.20 6.62
N CYS A 109 0.82 -5.62 7.09
CA CYS A 109 -0.17 -6.39 6.35
C CYS A 109 -1.43 -5.54 6.14
N LEU A 110 -1.86 -5.37 4.90
CA LEU A 110 -3.06 -4.63 4.57
C LEU A 110 -4.28 -5.53 4.53
N ILE A 111 -5.39 -5.07 5.14
CA ILE A 111 -6.72 -5.60 4.89
C ILE A 111 -7.32 -4.78 3.75
N THR A 112 -7.64 -5.42 2.64
CA THR A 112 -8.03 -4.73 1.41
C THR A 112 -9.18 -5.44 0.70
N LYS A 113 -9.74 -4.80 -0.31
CA LYS A 113 -10.73 -5.37 -1.22
C LYS A 113 -10.09 -6.25 -2.30
N SER A 114 -10.90 -7.01 -3.02
CA SER A 114 -10.44 -7.90 -4.11
C SER A 114 -9.90 -7.15 -5.34
N TRP A 115 -10.35 -5.91 -5.59
CA TRP A 115 -9.99 -5.21 -6.82
C TRP A 115 -8.48 -4.96 -7.01
N PRO A 116 -7.64 -4.68 -5.97
CA PRO A 116 -6.20 -4.53 -6.16
C PRO A 116 -5.54 -5.81 -6.67
N PHE A 117 -6.00 -6.97 -6.22
CA PHE A 117 -5.49 -8.27 -6.67
C PHE A 117 -5.86 -8.59 -8.12
N ARG A 118 -6.93 -7.97 -8.64
CA ARG A 118 -7.38 -8.14 -10.03
C ARG A 118 -6.76 -7.12 -10.96
N LEU A 119 -6.79 -5.85 -10.58
CA LEU A 119 -6.32 -4.74 -11.42
C LEU A 119 -4.79 -4.73 -11.52
N LEU A 120 -4.10 -4.99 -10.40
CA LEU A 120 -2.64 -5.01 -10.35
C LEU A 120 -2.12 -6.44 -10.55
N PHE A 121 -2.56 -7.10 -11.63
CA PHE A 121 -2.27 -8.50 -11.90
C PHE A 121 -0.76 -8.85 -11.84
N PHE A 122 0.11 -7.92 -12.24
CA PHE A 122 1.56 -8.08 -12.19
C PHE A 122 2.13 -7.98 -10.78
N PHE A 123 1.43 -7.31 -9.86
CA PHE A 123 1.82 -7.13 -8.45
C PHE A 123 1.04 -8.06 -7.50
N ALA A 124 -0.08 -8.61 -7.96
CA ALA A 124 -0.93 -9.49 -7.17
C ALA A 124 -0.20 -10.71 -6.58
N PRO A 125 0.72 -11.40 -7.27
CA PRO A 125 1.50 -12.48 -6.67
C PRO A 125 2.29 -12.03 -5.44
N THR A 126 2.90 -10.84 -5.50
CA THR A 126 3.67 -10.27 -4.39
C THR A 126 2.76 -9.90 -3.21
N MET A 127 1.56 -9.35 -3.47
CA MET A 127 0.57 -9.06 -2.43
C MET A 127 0.07 -10.35 -1.74
N ARG A 128 -0.18 -11.40 -2.52
CA ARG A 128 -0.58 -12.72 -1.97
C ARG A 128 0.54 -13.34 -1.15
N SER A 129 1.78 -13.28 -1.64
CA SER A 129 2.94 -13.81 -0.92
C SER A 129 3.31 -12.98 0.32
N ALA A 130 2.96 -11.70 0.35
CA ALA A 130 3.00 -10.85 1.54
C ALA A 130 1.84 -11.14 2.51
N GLU A 131 0.93 -12.04 2.10
CA GLU A 131 -0.23 -12.47 2.89
C GLU A 131 -1.17 -11.31 3.25
N TYR A 132 -1.37 -10.36 2.32
CA TYR A 132 -2.39 -9.33 2.45
C TYR A 132 -3.77 -9.98 2.44
N ILE A 133 -4.69 -9.47 3.26
CA ILE A 133 -5.99 -10.06 3.49
C ILE A 133 -7.00 -9.46 2.49
N ASP A 134 -7.56 -10.31 1.62
CA ASP A 134 -8.66 -9.96 0.72
C ASP A 134 -9.99 -10.16 1.44
N ALA A 135 -10.48 -9.11 2.10
CA ALA A 135 -11.67 -9.17 2.93
C ALA A 135 -12.99 -9.42 2.15
N GLU A 136 -13.01 -9.23 0.83
CA GLU A 136 -14.20 -9.49 0.01
C GLU A 136 -14.28 -10.94 -0.49
N SER A 137 -13.16 -11.66 -0.49
CA SER A 137 -13.11 -13.05 -0.94
C SER A 137 -13.29 -14.08 0.18
N LEU A 138 -13.34 -13.64 1.43
CA LEU A 138 -13.36 -14.46 2.64
C LEU A 138 -14.62 -14.23 3.46
N THR A 139 -14.99 -15.22 4.31
CA THR A 139 -16.02 -15.01 5.34
C THR A 139 -15.46 -14.17 6.49
N ALA A 140 -16.33 -13.62 7.34
CA ALA A 140 -15.91 -12.82 8.50
C ALA A 140 -15.00 -13.63 9.44
N GLU A 141 -15.32 -14.90 9.67
CA GLU A 141 -14.53 -15.81 10.51
C GLU A 141 -13.14 -16.06 9.92
N GLN A 142 -13.05 -16.24 8.59
CA GLN A 142 -11.77 -16.43 7.90
C GLN A 142 -10.92 -15.15 7.93
N VAL A 143 -11.54 -13.98 7.80
CA VAL A 143 -10.83 -12.68 7.95
C VAL A 143 -10.27 -12.56 9.36
N GLU A 144 -11.07 -12.86 10.40
CA GLU A 144 -10.65 -12.81 11.80
C GLU A 144 -9.49 -13.77 12.05
N GLU A 145 -9.58 -15.02 11.62
CA GLU A 145 -8.52 -16.02 11.75
C GLU A 145 -7.22 -15.53 11.11
N GLN A 146 -7.27 -15.05 9.87
CA GLN A 146 -6.09 -14.53 9.20
C GLN A 146 -5.52 -13.29 9.91
N CYS A 147 -6.36 -12.38 10.40
CA CYS A 147 -5.92 -11.23 11.18
C CYS A 147 -5.15 -11.67 12.43
N LEU A 148 -5.69 -12.62 13.19
CA LEU A 148 -5.05 -13.14 14.40
C LEU A 148 -3.70 -13.80 14.09
N ASP A 149 -3.61 -14.56 13.02
CA ASP A 149 -2.35 -15.20 12.62
C ASP A 149 -1.28 -14.17 12.21
N ARG A 150 -1.66 -13.09 11.51
CA ARG A 150 -0.73 -12.01 11.17
C ARG A 150 -0.25 -11.27 12.42
N LEU A 151 -1.16 -10.96 13.34
CA LEU A 151 -0.80 -10.31 14.61
C LEU A 151 0.14 -11.18 15.45
N ARG A 152 -0.12 -12.50 15.56
CA ARG A 152 0.76 -13.46 16.25
C ARG A 152 2.14 -13.56 15.60
N SER A 153 2.23 -13.41 14.28
CA SER A 153 3.51 -13.35 13.55
C SER A 153 4.25 -12.02 13.71
N GLY A 154 3.72 -11.07 14.48
CA GLY A 154 4.30 -9.74 14.70
C GLY A 154 4.07 -8.76 13.56
N ALA A 155 3.17 -9.06 12.63
CA ALA A 155 2.79 -8.11 11.58
C ALA A 155 1.85 -7.04 12.16
N THR A 156 2.02 -5.80 11.70
CA THR A 156 1.07 -4.71 11.97
C THR A 156 -0.01 -4.73 10.91
N LEU A 157 -1.27 -4.91 11.34
CA LEU A 157 -2.42 -4.84 10.44
C LEU A 157 -2.80 -3.38 10.18
N VAL A 158 -3.06 -3.05 8.93
CA VAL A 158 -3.59 -1.73 8.56
C VAL A 158 -4.94 -1.92 7.87
N VAL A 159 -5.95 -1.21 8.36
CA VAL A 159 -7.31 -1.22 7.83
C VAL A 159 -7.81 0.19 7.55
N PHE A 160 -8.51 0.32 6.42
CA PHE A 160 -9.27 1.49 6.05
C PHE A 160 -10.76 1.16 6.20
N PRO A 161 -11.40 1.48 7.35
CA PRO A 161 -12.75 1.00 7.66
C PRO A 161 -13.81 1.52 6.70
N GLU A 162 -13.56 2.65 6.05
CA GLU A 162 -14.45 3.21 5.03
C GLU A 162 -14.60 2.31 3.80
N GLY A 163 -13.66 1.39 3.56
CA GLY A 163 -13.64 0.49 2.41
C GLY A 163 -13.58 1.19 1.05
N SER A 164 -13.63 2.51 1.02
CA SER A 164 -13.49 3.35 -0.17
C SER A 164 -12.98 4.72 0.23
N ARG A 165 -12.41 5.44 -0.73
CA ARG A 165 -11.93 6.82 -0.48
C ARG A 165 -13.11 7.74 -0.25
N THR A 166 -13.08 8.48 0.85
CA THR A 166 -14.07 9.54 1.09
C THR A 166 -13.91 10.67 0.08
N ARG A 167 -15.04 11.18 -0.43
CA ARG A 167 -15.06 12.31 -1.36
C ARG A 167 -15.31 13.65 -0.65
N THR A 168 -15.84 13.59 0.54
CA THR A 168 -16.28 14.77 1.31
C THR A 168 -15.31 15.13 2.44
N GLY A 169 -14.40 14.23 2.81
CA GLY A 169 -13.51 14.40 3.96
C GLY A 169 -14.19 14.22 5.32
N SER A 170 -15.48 13.88 5.33
CA SER A 170 -16.19 13.45 6.54
C SER A 170 -16.11 11.92 6.68
N LEU A 171 -15.88 11.47 7.91
CA LEU A 171 -16.02 10.07 8.31
C LEU A 171 -17.49 9.68 8.34
#